data_913c7107c029d0aa2a63d9f9f6174ddf
#
_entry.id   913c7107c029d0aa2a63d9f9f6174ddf
#
_cell.length_a   1.000
_cell.length_b   1.000
_cell.length_c   1.000
_cell.angle_alpha   90.00
_cell.angle_beta   90.00
_cell.angle_gamma   90.00
#
_symmetry.space_group_name_H-M   'P 1'
#
loop_
_entity.id
_entity.type
_entity.pdbx_description
1 polymer ?
#
loop_
_entity_poly.entity_id
_entity_poly.type
_entity_poly.pdbx_seq_one_letter_code
_entity_poly.pdbx_strand_id
1 'polypeptide(L)'
;MAVRVAINGFGRIGRLAFRQMFDAEGYEVVAINDLTSPKMLAHLLKYDSSQGKYKYADSVEAGEDSITVNGKTITIYKEADASKLPWGELKVDVVLECTGFYTSKDKASAHITAGARKVVISAPAGNDLPTIVFNVNHDTLKPEDTVISAASCTTNCLAPMAKALNDFAAIQSGIMTTVHAYTGDQMILDGPQRKGDLRRSRAGACNIVPNSTGAAKAIGLVIPELNGKLIGSAQRVPTPTGSTTILVAVVKGEVTKEGINEAMKAASTESFGYNEDEIVSSDVIGSTYGSIFDATQTMVSKMEDGNSLVQVVSWYDNENSYTSQMVRTIKFFSELA
;
A
#
# COMPACT_ATOMS: atom_id res chain seq x y z
N MET A 1 -16.78 -17.46 -8.27
CA MET A 1 -15.58 -18.34 -8.24
C MET A 1 -14.47 -17.61 -7.50
N ALA A 2 -13.54 -18.31 -6.87
CA ALA A 2 -12.39 -17.65 -6.23
C ALA A 2 -11.44 -17.08 -7.29
N VAL A 3 -10.88 -15.92 -7.02
CA VAL A 3 -9.85 -15.27 -7.85
C VAL A 3 -8.55 -16.07 -7.72
N ARG A 4 -8.00 -16.54 -8.81
CA ARG A 4 -6.73 -17.28 -8.87
C ARG A 4 -5.57 -16.29 -8.94
N VAL A 5 -4.83 -16.16 -7.82
CA VAL A 5 -3.76 -15.18 -7.66
C VAL A 5 -2.40 -15.86 -7.68
N ALA A 6 -1.49 -15.37 -8.50
CA ALA A 6 -0.07 -15.65 -8.38
C ALA A 6 0.67 -14.46 -7.76
N ILE A 7 1.64 -14.73 -6.89
CA ILE A 7 2.45 -13.70 -6.22
C ILE A 7 3.86 -13.73 -6.81
N ASN A 8 4.26 -12.65 -7.48
CA ASN A 8 5.62 -12.47 -7.95
C ASN A 8 6.42 -11.60 -6.98
N GLY A 9 7.37 -12.21 -6.25
CA GLY A 9 8.09 -11.60 -5.14
C GLY A 9 7.44 -11.87 -3.79
N PHE A 10 8.06 -12.76 -3.00
CA PHE A 10 7.56 -13.16 -1.68
C PHE A 10 8.30 -12.44 -0.55
N GLY A 11 8.56 -11.13 -0.76
CA GLY A 11 9.10 -10.20 0.22
C GLY A 11 8.07 -9.83 1.30
N ARG A 12 8.25 -8.69 1.96
CA ARG A 12 7.34 -8.20 3.01
C ARG A 12 5.88 -8.18 2.55
N ILE A 13 5.60 -7.46 1.47
CA ILE A 13 4.23 -7.25 0.95
C ILE A 13 3.64 -8.55 0.40
N GLY A 14 4.42 -9.33 -0.38
CA GLY A 14 3.94 -10.61 -0.92
C GLY A 14 3.53 -11.59 0.18
N ARG A 15 4.31 -11.68 1.28
CA ARG A 15 3.97 -12.56 2.42
C ARG A 15 2.74 -12.07 3.19
N LEU A 16 2.58 -10.76 3.38
CA LEU A 16 1.37 -10.23 4.04
C LEU A 16 0.13 -10.41 3.17
N ALA A 17 0.24 -10.20 1.86
CA ALA A 17 -0.85 -10.49 0.92
C ALA A 17 -1.23 -11.98 0.96
N PHE A 18 -0.24 -12.88 0.98
CA PHE A 18 -0.48 -14.30 1.17
C PHE A 18 -1.22 -14.59 2.47
N ARG A 19 -0.76 -14.04 3.61
CA ARG A 19 -1.40 -14.24 4.92
C ARG A 19 -2.86 -13.77 4.94
N GLN A 20 -3.19 -12.72 4.18
CA GLN A 20 -4.56 -12.20 4.09
C GLN A 20 -5.44 -13.01 3.14
N MET A 21 -4.90 -13.46 2.00
CA MET A 21 -5.68 -14.16 0.97
C MET A 21 -5.83 -15.66 1.21
N PHE A 22 -4.89 -16.29 1.95
CA PHE A 22 -4.75 -17.76 2.01
C PHE A 22 -6.04 -18.49 2.42
N ASP A 23 -6.77 -17.96 3.37
CA ASP A 23 -8.04 -18.54 3.88
C ASP A 23 -9.23 -17.56 3.77
N ALA A 24 -9.02 -16.43 3.09
CA ALA A 24 -10.11 -15.50 2.83
C ALA A 24 -11.03 -16.02 1.73
N GLU A 25 -12.34 -15.86 1.92
CA GLU A 25 -13.32 -16.22 0.92
C GLU A 25 -13.13 -15.40 -0.36
N GLY A 26 -13.19 -16.09 -1.49
CA GLY A 26 -13.07 -15.47 -2.81
C GLY A 26 -11.65 -15.37 -3.35
N TYR A 27 -10.64 -15.94 -2.68
CA TYR A 27 -9.26 -15.98 -3.17
C TYR A 27 -8.69 -17.39 -3.19
N GLU A 28 -7.82 -17.65 -4.17
CA GLU A 28 -6.98 -18.83 -4.25
C GLU A 28 -5.56 -18.43 -4.66
N VAL A 29 -4.59 -18.51 -3.73
CA VAL A 29 -3.19 -18.35 -4.10
C VAL A 29 -2.71 -19.63 -4.75
N VAL A 30 -2.43 -19.58 -6.05
CA VAL A 30 -2.10 -20.77 -6.87
C VAL A 30 -0.62 -20.97 -7.07
N ALA A 31 0.18 -19.92 -6.99
CA ALA A 31 1.64 -19.99 -7.19
C ALA A 31 2.36 -18.79 -6.55
N ILE A 32 3.62 -19.00 -6.26
CA ILE A 32 4.57 -17.95 -5.85
C ILE A 32 5.77 -18.03 -6.78
N ASN A 33 6.31 -16.90 -7.20
CA ASN A 33 7.63 -16.82 -7.84
C ASN A 33 8.56 -15.98 -6.97
N ASP A 34 9.70 -16.56 -6.58
CA ASP A 34 10.76 -15.84 -5.84
C ASP A 34 12.10 -16.57 -6.03
N LEU A 35 13.19 -15.83 -6.17
CA LEU A 35 14.52 -16.41 -6.40
C LEU A 35 15.15 -17.00 -5.13
N THR A 36 14.52 -16.78 -3.98
CA THR A 36 14.96 -17.29 -2.67
C THR A 36 14.51 -18.75 -2.46
N SER A 37 15.23 -19.51 -1.63
CA SER A 37 14.87 -20.90 -1.36
C SER A 37 13.55 -21.05 -0.62
N PRO A 38 12.74 -22.10 -0.90
CA PRO A 38 11.48 -22.36 -0.19
C PRO A 38 11.65 -22.45 1.32
N LYS A 39 12.76 -23.01 1.80
CA LYS A 39 13.07 -23.08 3.24
C LYS A 39 13.15 -21.70 3.89
N MET A 40 13.82 -20.73 3.23
CA MET A 40 13.92 -19.36 3.73
C MET A 40 12.56 -18.66 3.66
N LEU A 41 11.83 -18.82 2.57
CA LEU A 41 10.51 -18.21 2.40
C LEU A 41 9.49 -18.76 3.40
N ALA A 42 9.48 -20.05 3.66
CA ALA A 42 8.64 -20.69 4.69
C ALA A 42 8.98 -20.17 6.09
N HIS A 43 10.26 -20.05 6.43
CA HIS A 43 10.71 -19.48 7.70
C HIS A 43 10.21 -18.04 7.89
N LEU A 44 10.40 -17.18 6.87
CA LEU A 44 9.95 -15.79 6.91
C LEU A 44 8.42 -15.64 6.85
N LEU A 45 7.70 -16.63 6.32
CA LEU A 45 6.24 -16.67 6.40
C LEU A 45 5.76 -16.98 7.83
N LYS A 46 6.46 -17.92 8.53
CA LYS A 46 6.14 -18.28 9.92
C LYS A 46 6.31 -17.12 10.88
N TYR A 47 7.46 -16.44 10.79
CA TYR A 47 7.93 -15.48 11.79
C TYR A 47 8.14 -14.12 11.13
N ASP A 48 7.57 -13.09 11.74
CA ASP A 48 7.68 -11.73 11.28
C ASP A 48 7.88 -10.80 12.48
N SER A 49 8.99 -10.05 12.46
CA SER A 49 9.38 -9.19 13.58
C SER A 49 8.45 -7.99 13.78
N SER A 50 7.77 -7.54 12.72
CA SER A 50 6.85 -6.39 12.76
C SER A 50 5.39 -6.81 12.90
N GLN A 51 4.99 -7.91 12.22
CA GLN A 51 3.61 -8.37 12.11
C GLN A 51 3.32 -9.63 12.96
N GLY A 52 4.31 -10.12 13.71
CA GLY A 52 4.15 -11.27 14.58
C GLY A 52 4.08 -12.63 13.88
N LYS A 53 3.94 -13.67 14.68
CA LYS A 53 3.86 -15.06 14.22
C LYS A 53 2.60 -15.24 13.35
N TYR A 54 2.76 -15.89 12.19
CA TYR A 54 1.63 -16.24 11.32
C TYR A 54 0.68 -17.21 12.02
N LYS A 55 -0.63 -17.00 11.89
CA LYS A 55 -1.63 -17.86 12.56
C LYS A 55 -1.53 -19.36 12.21
N TYR A 56 -1.02 -19.67 11.02
CA TYR A 56 -0.76 -21.02 10.55
C TYR A 56 0.71 -21.44 10.61
N ALA A 57 1.56 -20.74 11.36
CA ALA A 57 3.00 -20.96 11.40
C ALA A 57 3.37 -22.42 11.70
N ASP A 58 2.60 -23.08 12.57
CA ASP A 58 2.91 -24.46 13.00
C ASP A 58 2.60 -25.50 11.91
N SER A 59 1.80 -25.16 10.90
CA SER A 59 1.49 -25.98 9.72
C SER A 59 2.28 -25.62 8.47
N VAL A 60 3.16 -24.62 8.54
CA VAL A 60 3.98 -24.21 7.37
C VAL A 60 5.15 -25.17 7.24
N GLU A 61 5.26 -25.82 6.09
CA GLU A 61 6.36 -26.72 5.74
C GLU A 61 7.00 -26.30 4.42
N ALA A 62 8.32 -26.49 4.28
CA ALA A 62 9.04 -26.24 3.05
C ALA A 62 9.29 -27.55 2.32
N GLY A 63 8.88 -27.63 1.06
CA GLY A 63 9.29 -28.67 0.13
C GLY A 63 10.55 -28.26 -0.65
N GLU A 64 10.91 -29.02 -1.67
CA GLU A 64 12.04 -28.72 -2.54
C GLU A 64 11.79 -27.45 -3.39
N ASP A 65 10.58 -27.33 -3.95
CA ASP A 65 10.11 -26.23 -4.79
C ASP A 65 8.70 -25.75 -4.39
N SER A 66 8.34 -25.86 -3.11
CA SER A 66 7.00 -25.55 -2.62
C SER A 66 6.98 -25.12 -1.15
N ILE A 67 5.88 -24.50 -0.77
CA ILE A 67 5.47 -24.29 0.63
C ILE A 67 4.10 -24.94 0.82
N THR A 68 3.98 -25.73 1.87
CA THR A 68 2.70 -26.27 2.30
C THR A 68 2.22 -25.52 3.54
N VAL A 69 0.98 -25.07 3.54
CA VAL A 69 0.33 -24.39 4.66
C VAL A 69 -1.02 -25.04 4.89
N ASN A 70 -1.26 -25.52 6.09
CA ASN A 70 -2.53 -26.14 6.47
C ASN A 70 -2.98 -27.24 5.49
N GLY A 71 -2.03 -28.07 5.03
CA GLY A 71 -2.24 -29.14 4.06
C GLY A 71 -2.34 -28.72 2.59
N LYS A 72 -2.32 -27.42 2.29
CA LYS A 72 -2.39 -26.87 0.94
C LYS A 72 -0.99 -26.57 0.43
N THR A 73 -0.56 -27.23 -0.63
CA THR A 73 0.77 -27.04 -1.23
C THR A 73 0.71 -26.00 -2.33
N ILE A 74 1.60 -25.01 -2.26
CA ILE A 74 1.77 -23.93 -3.25
C ILE A 74 3.16 -24.04 -3.86
N THR A 75 3.22 -24.17 -5.19
CA THR A 75 4.49 -24.24 -5.93
C THR A 75 5.22 -22.91 -5.91
N ILE A 76 6.53 -22.96 -5.71
CA ILE A 76 7.43 -21.81 -5.81
C ILE A 76 8.27 -21.96 -7.07
N TYR A 77 8.06 -21.05 -7.99
CA TYR A 77 8.90 -20.88 -9.18
C TYR A 77 10.11 -20.01 -8.84
N LYS A 78 11.21 -20.21 -9.57
CA LYS A 78 12.48 -19.47 -9.41
C LYS A 78 12.90 -18.86 -10.74
N GLU A 79 11.96 -18.19 -11.40
CA GLU A 79 12.17 -17.62 -12.74
C GLU A 79 12.38 -16.09 -12.64
N ALA A 80 13.50 -15.62 -13.17
CA ALA A 80 13.84 -14.21 -13.20
C ALA A 80 13.10 -13.45 -14.31
N ASP A 81 12.80 -14.14 -15.41
CA ASP A 81 12.09 -13.60 -16.57
C ASP A 81 10.59 -13.92 -16.44
N ALA A 82 9.81 -12.92 -16.04
CA ALA A 82 8.39 -13.08 -15.78
C ALA A 82 7.60 -13.59 -17.00
N SER A 83 8.10 -13.39 -18.23
CA SER A 83 7.44 -13.86 -19.46
C SER A 83 7.45 -15.38 -19.63
N LYS A 84 8.31 -16.08 -18.88
CA LYS A 84 8.46 -17.54 -18.91
C LYS A 84 7.68 -18.27 -17.82
N LEU A 85 6.99 -17.54 -16.97
CA LEU A 85 6.21 -18.13 -15.90
C LEU A 85 4.93 -18.79 -16.45
N PRO A 86 4.44 -19.90 -15.88
CA PRO A 86 3.35 -20.68 -16.44
C PRO A 86 1.96 -20.15 -16.07
N TRP A 87 1.76 -18.82 -16.10
CA TRP A 87 0.52 -18.22 -15.65
C TRP A 87 -0.71 -18.65 -16.45
N GLY A 88 -0.55 -18.85 -17.76
CA GLY A 88 -1.61 -19.36 -18.63
C GLY A 88 -2.04 -20.77 -18.27
N GLU A 89 -1.06 -21.69 -18.05
CA GLU A 89 -1.33 -23.08 -17.66
C GLU A 89 -2.04 -23.16 -16.30
N LEU A 90 -1.64 -22.30 -15.36
CA LEU A 90 -2.22 -22.19 -14.02
C LEU A 90 -3.54 -21.42 -14.00
N LYS A 91 -3.99 -20.87 -15.14
CA LYS A 91 -5.19 -20.04 -15.25
C LYS A 91 -5.21 -18.92 -14.23
N VAL A 92 -4.12 -18.16 -14.15
CA VAL A 92 -3.97 -17.05 -13.22
C VAL A 92 -4.87 -15.90 -13.66
N ASP A 93 -5.78 -15.48 -12.80
CA ASP A 93 -6.62 -14.31 -13.04
C ASP A 93 -5.85 -13.02 -12.79
N VAL A 94 -5.12 -12.95 -11.67
CA VAL A 94 -4.35 -11.77 -11.29
C VAL A 94 -2.96 -12.15 -10.82
N VAL A 95 -1.93 -11.52 -11.38
CA VAL A 95 -0.60 -11.51 -10.79
C VAL A 95 -0.46 -10.31 -9.87
N LEU A 96 -0.07 -10.58 -8.62
CA LEU A 96 0.38 -9.57 -7.68
C LEU A 96 1.90 -9.39 -7.83
N GLU A 97 2.32 -8.26 -8.40
CA GLU A 97 3.73 -7.94 -8.64
C GLU A 97 4.32 -7.21 -7.42
N CYS A 98 5.18 -7.89 -6.67
CA CYS A 98 5.81 -7.42 -5.43
C CYS A 98 7.34 -7.39 -5.45
N THR A 99 7.98 -7.61 -6.61
CA THR A 99 9.45 -7.65 -6.69
C THR A 99 10.11 -6.28 -6.67
N GLY A 100 9.38 -5.24 -7.10
CA GLY A 100 9.91 -3.90 -7.33
C GLY A 100 10.75 -3.75 -8.60
N PHE A 101 10.82 -4.78 -9.47
CA PHE A 101 11.51 -4.74 -10.77
C PHE A 101 10.56 -4.42 -11.93
N TYR A 102 9.35 -4.90 -11.90
CA TYR A 102 8.33 -4.73 -12.94
C TYR A 102 7.38 -3.56 -12.62
N THR A 103 7.94 -2.37 -12.38
CA THR A 103 7.22 -1.18 -11.90
C THR A 103 6.86 -0.20 -13.02
N SER A 104 6.53 -0.70 -14.19
CA SER A 104 5.95 0.07 -15.31
C SER A 104 5.00 -0.83 -16.10
N LYS A 105 4.09 -0.23 -16.88
CA LYS A 105 3.15 -0.97 -17.73
C LYS A 105 3.89 -1.92 -18.66
N ASP A 106 4.90 -1.42 -19.36
CA ASP A 106 5.70 -2.18 -20.31
C ASP A 106 6.34 -3.42 -19.65
N LYS A 107 7.06 -3.23 -18.54
CA LYS A 107 7.69 -4.34 -17.82
C LYS A 107 6.69 -5.33 -17.27
N ALA A 108 5.64 -4.86 -16.61
CA ALA A 108 4.64 -5.72 -15.99
C ALA A 108 3.81 -6.50 -17.02
N SER A 109 3.74 -6.04 -18.27
CA SER A 109 3.11 -6.77 -19.38
C SER A 109 3.78 -8.10 -19.70
N ALA A 110 5.00 -8.36 -19.18
CA ALA A 110 5.63 -9.69 -19.23
C ALA A 110 4.75 -10.77 -18.57
N HIS A 111 4.02 -10.44 -17.53
CA HIS A 111 3.07 -11.35 -16.89
C HIS A 111 1.84 -11.64 -17.77
N ILE A 112 1.39 -10.65 -18.55
CA ILE A 112 0.32 -10.84 -19.54
C ILE A 112 0.82 -11.75 -20.66
N THR A 113 2.04 -11.55 -21.15
CA THR A 113 2.71 -12.44 -22.13
C THR A 113 2.80 -13.87 -21.59
N ALA A 114 3.03 -14.06 -20.29
CA ALA A 114 3.04 -15.36 -19.62
C ALA A 114 1.65 -15.99 -19.46
N GLY A 115 0.58 -15.29 -19.85
CA GLY A 115 -0.79 -15.79 -19.86
C GLY A 115 -1.65 -15.41 -18.64
N ALA A 116 -1.22 -14.50 -17.79
CA ALA A 116 -2.07 -13.90 -16.76
C ALA A 116 -3.12 -12.98 -17.39
N ARG A 117 -4.33 -12.92 -16.81
CA ARG A 117 -5.38 -12.03 -17.31
C ARG A 117 -5.13 -10.58 -16.91
N LYS A 118 -4.69 -10.35 -15.69
CA LYS A 118 -4.50 -9.01 -15.09
C LYS A 118 -3.26 -8.96 -14.20
N VAL A 119 -2.72 -7.76 -13.99
CA VAL A 119 -1.56 -7.52 -13.12
C VAL A 119 -1.84 -6.34 -12.19
N VAL A 120 -1.57 -6.50 -10.90
CA VAL A 120 -1.57 -5.45 -9.90
C VAL A 120 -0.14 -5.21 -9.43
N ILE A 121 0.41 -4.03 -9.69
CA ILE A 121 1.76 -3.65 -9.26
C ILE A 121 1.69 -3.04 -7.87
N SER A 122 2.45 -3.60 -6.92
CA SER A 122 2.50 -3.15 -5.52
C SER A 122 3.43 -1.94 -5.30
N ALA A 123 3.45 -1.03 -6.25
CA ALA A 123 4.28 0.18 -6.21
C ALA A 123 3.73 1.26 -7.16
N PRO A 124 4.11 2.54 -7.01
CA PRO A 124 3.91 3.54 -8.05
C PRO A 124 4.58 3.11 -9.35
N ALA A 125 3.88 3.19 -10.48
CA ALA A 125 4.30 2.56 -11.74
C ALA A 125 4.20 3.46 -12.98
N GLY A 126 4.35 4.77 -12.81
CA GLY A 126 4.26 5.75 -13.90
C GLY A 126 2.85 6.33 -14.08
N ASN A 127 2.62 6.99 -15.20
CA ASN A 127 1.37 7.72 -15.50
C ASN A 127 0.63 7.13 -16.71
N ASP A 128 1.13 6.04 -17.27
CA ASP A 128 0.62 5.38 -18.48
C ASP A 128 -0.30 4.17 -18.18
N LEU A 129 -0.64 4.00 -16.89
CA LEU A 129 -1.56 2.99 -16.38
C LEU A 129 -2.38 3.54 -15.21
N PRO A 130 -3.57 2.98 -14.94
CA PRO A 130 -4.38 3.42 -13.81
C PRO A 130 -3.64 3.26 -12.48
N THR A 131 -3.67 4.31 -11.65
CA THR A 131 -3.19 4.29 -10.26
C THR A 131 -4.40 4.30 -9.34
N ILE A 132 -4.56 3.24 -8.55
CA ILE A 132 -5.79 2.94 -7.82
C ILE A 132 -5.55 2.98 -6.31
N VAL A 133 -6.46 3.66 -5.63
CA VAL A 133 -6.69 3.56 -4.18
C VAL A 133 -8.12 3.07 -3.97
N PHE A 134 -8.26 1.90 -3.34
CA PHE A 134 -9.58 1.30 -3.11
C PHE A 134 -10.48 2.22 -2.27
N ASN A 135 -11.76 2.27 -2.61
CA ASN A 135 -12.77 3.20 -2.05
C ASN A 135 -12.51 4.70 -2.29
N VAL A 136 -11.57 5.04 -3.19
CA VAL A 136 -11.36 6.44 -3.64
C VAL A 136 -11.63 6.57 -5.13
N ASN A 137 -10.97 5.73 -5.96
CA ASN A 137 -11.12 5.77 -7.41
C ASN A 137 -11.12 4.39 -8.08
N HIS A 138 -11.37 3.30 -7.35
CA HIS A 138 -11.37 1.95 -7.90
C HIS A 138 -12.48 1.75 -8.95
N ASP A 139 -13.56 2.50 -8.85
CA ASP A 139 -14.70 2.54 -9.79
C ASP A 139 -14.36 3.15 -11.16
N THR A 140 -13.19 3.79 -11.27
CA THR A 140 -12.70 4.31 -12.57
C THR A 140 -12.07 3.22 -13.44
N LEU A 141 -11.81 2.03 -12.89
CA LEU A 141 -11.27 0.89 -13.62
C LEU A 141 -12.25 0.39 -14.67
N LYS A 142 -11.69 -0.06 -15.80
CA LYS A 142 -12.45 -0.57 -16.94
C LYS A 142 -12.11 -2.04 -17.20
N PRO A 143 -13.03 -2.80 -17.84
CA PRO A 143 -12.78 -4.18 -18.24
C PRO A 143 -11.51 -4.38 -19.07
N GLU A 144 -11.20 -3.44 -19.96
CA GLU A 144 -10.01 -3.46 -20.82
C GLU A 144 -8.69 -3.17 -20.11
N ASP A 145 -8.71 -2.68 -18.87
CA ASP A 145 -7.49 -2.50 -18.09
C ASP A 145 -6.88 -3.87 -17.73
N THR A 146 -5.63 -4.06 -18.05
CA THR A 146 -4.92 -5.33 -17.78
C THR A 146 -3.79 -5.18 -16.77
N VAL A 147 -3.21 -3.98 -16.65
CA VAL A 147 -2.10 -3.67 -15.71
C VAL A 147 -2.43 -2.39 -14.98
N ILE A 148 -2.42 -2.45 -13.65
CA ILE A 148 -2.69 -1.31 -12.78
C ILE A 148 -1.63 -1.17 -11.67
N SER A 149 -1.52 0.03 -11.12
CA SER A 149 -0.74 0.31 -9.90
C SER A 149 -1.68 0.43 -8.71
N ALA A 150 -1.37 -0.26 -7.61
CA ALA A 150 -2.03 -0.05 -6.31
C ALA A 150 -1.45 1.16 -5.54
N ALA A 151 -0.80 2.08 -6.22
CA ALA A 151 -0.16 3.27 -5.65
C ALA A 151 0.92 2.93 -4.60
N SER A 152 1.12 3.80 -3.61
CA SER A 152 1.99 3.58 -2.45
C SER A 152 1.20 3.52 -1.16
N CYS A 153 1.80 3.00 -0.09
CA CYS A 153 1.20 3.00 1.25
C CYS A 153 0.79 4.40 1.71
N THR A 154 1.66 5.39 1.49
CA THR A 154 1.38 6.79 1.84
C THR A 154 0.24 7.37 0.99
N THR A 155 0.16 7.05 -0.31
CA THR A 155 -0.96 7.49 -1.16
C THR A 155 -2.28 6.86 -0.70
N ASN A 156 -2.26 5.59 -0.30
CA ASN A 156 -3.44 4.90 0.25
C ASN A 156 -3.91 5.48 1.58
N CYS A 157 -3.00 6.05 2.38
CA CYS A 157 -3.36 6.77 3.61
C CYS A 157 -3.88 8.19 3.32
N LEU A 158 -3.18 8.92 2.44
CA LEU A 158 -3.52 10.32 2.14
C LEU A 158 -4.84 10.46 1.38
N ALA A 159 -5.09 9.60 0.39
CA ALA A 159 -6.17 9.82 -0.57
C ALA A 159 -7.58 9.86 0.07
N PRO A 160 -7.99 8.90 0.91
CA PRO A 160 -9.33 8.96 1.50
C PRO A 160 -9.52 10.18 2.42
N MET A 161 -8.49 10.53 3.22
CA MET A 161 -8.51 11.72 4.08
C MET A 161 -8.58 13.01 3.25
N ALA A 162 -7.76 13.13 2.21
CA ALA A 162 -7.75 14.30 1.33
C ALA A 162 -9.05 14.42 0.53
N LYS A 163 -9.64 13.29 0.09
CA LYS A 163 -10.93 13.28 -0.59
C LYS A 163 -12.03 13.78 0.32
N ALA A 164 -12.15 13.21 1.53
CA ALA A 164 -13.18 13.61 2.49
C ALA A 164 -13.07 15.10 2.88
N LEU A 165 -11.83 15.60 3.08
CA LEU A 165 -11.60 17.02 3.34
C LEU A 165 -11.99 17.90 2.14
N ASN A 166 -11.59 17.50 0.92
CA ASN A 166 -11.89 18.28 -0.30
C ASN A 166 -13.39 18.29 -0.64
N ASP A 167 -14.08 17.20 -0.39
CA ASP A 167 -15.54 17.10 -0.58
C ASP A 167 -16.30 17.97 0.43
N PHE A 168 -15.80 18.09 1.67
CA PHE A 168 -16.37 18.94 2.72
C PHE A 168 -16.04 20.42 2.50
N ALA A 169 -14.77 20.74 2.24
CA ALA A 169 -14.28 22.10 2.00
C ALA A 169 -13.12 22.06 0.99
N ALA A 170 -13.33 22.62 -0.19
CA ALA A 170 -12.40 22.49 -1.30
C ALA A 170 -10.97 22.92 -0.95
N ILE A 171 -10.03 22.01 -1.07
CA ILE A 171 -8.59 22.26 -0.86
C ILE A 171 -8.09 23.19 -1.97
N GLN A 172 -7.47 24.30 -1.57
CA GLN A 172 -6.84 25.26 -2.47
C GLN A 172 -5.35 24.93 -2.68
N SER A 173 -4.65 24.68 -1.60
CA SER A 173 -3.24 24.28 -1.60
C SER A 173 -2.91 23.56 -0.29
N GLY A 174 -1.81 22.82 -0.25
CA GLY A 174 -1.41 22.17 0.98
C GLY A 174 -0.04 21.51 0.94
N ILE A 175 0.42 21.15 2.12
CA ILE A 175 1.67 20.40 2.33
C ILE A 175 1.33 19.14 3.10
N MET A 176 1.68 17.99 2.55
CA MET A 176 1.62 16.74 3.29
C MET A 176 3.02 16.34 3.79
N THR A 177 3.08 15.85 5.00
CA THR A 177 4.29 15.23 5.56
C THR A 177 3.92 13.85 6.09
N THR A 178 4.67 12.83 5.67
CA THR A 178 4.55 11.54 6.32
C THR A 178 5.74 11.32 7.26
N VAL A 179 5.42 11.02 8.53
CA VAL A 179 6.38 10.45 9.49
C VAL A 179 6.26 8.93 9.34
N HIS A 180 7.27 8.34 8.72
CA HIS A 180 7.18 7.00 8.14
C HIS A 180 8.18 6.05 8.82
N ALA A 181 7.73 4.84 9.12
CA ALA A 181 8.62 3.77 9.55
C ALA A 181 9.73 3.51 8.52
N TYR A 182 10.89 3.03 8.95
CA TYR A 182 11.93 2.62 8.02
C TYR A 182 11.47 1.42 7.18
N THR A 183 12.04 1.25 6.00
CA THR A 183 11.70 0.15 5.09
C THR A 183 12.96 -0.52 4.56
N GLY A 184 12.82 -1.69 3.95
CA GLY A 184 13.93 -2.53 3.50
C GLY A 184 14.81 -1.93 2.38
N ASP A 185 14.49 -0.74 1.89
CA ASP A 185 15.33 0.03 0.97
C ASP A 185 16.36 0.94 1.67
N GLN A 186 16.27 1.03 3.01
CA GLN A 186 17.26 1.71 3.86
C GLN A 186 18.29 0.70 4.37
N MET A 187 19.45 1.24 4.81
CA MET A 187 20.52 0.41 5.36
C MET A 187 20.30 0.15 6.86
N ILE A 188 20.72 -1.02 7.34
CA ILE A 188 20.74 -1.34 8.78
C ILE A 188 21.85 -0.54 9.46
N LEU A 189 23.08 -0.61 8.93
CA LEU A 189 24.21 0.24 9.25
C LEU A 189 24.56 1.11 8.05
N ASP A 190 25.37 2.15 8.24
CA ASP A 190 25.82 3.01 7.13
C ASP A 190 26.48 2.17 6.03
N GLY A 191 25.99 2.29 4.82
CA GLY A 191 26.50 1.51 3.68
C GLY A 191 25.89 1.98 2.34
N PRO A 192 26.45 1.54 1.21
CA PRO A 192 26.02 1.99 -0.10
C PRO A 192 24.60 1.49 -0.43
N GLN A 193 23.67 2.40 -0.60
CA GLN A 193 22.30 2.09 -1.03
C GLN A 193 22.26 1.85 -2.55
N ARG A 194 21.47 0.86 -2.98
CA ARG A 194 21.46 0.34 -4.38
C ARG A 194 21.19 1.41 -5.45
N LYS A 195 20.44 2.47 -5.14
CA LYS A 195 20.10 3.56 -6.07
C LYS A 195 20.94 4.81 -5.86
N GLY A 196 21.95 4.75 -4.95
CA GLY A 196 22.86 5.86 -4.68
C GLY A 196 22.25 7.00 -3.84
N ASP A 197 21.13 6.77 -3.15
CA ASP A 197 20.55 7.76 -2.24
C ASP A 197 21.39 7.87 -0.97
N LEU A 198 22.06 9.02 -0.80
CA LEU A 198 23.00 9.26 0.29
C LEU A 198 22.31 9.26 1.68
N ARG A 199 21.05 9.70 1.78
CA ARG A 199 20.31 9.69 3.04
C ARG A 199 19.83 8.30 3.40
N ARG A 200 19.34 7.51 2.46
CA ARG A 200 18.95 6.10 2.66
C ARG A 200 20.13 5.17 2.86
N SER A 201 21.35 5.63 2.58
CA SER A 201 22.61 4.95 2.90
C SER A 201 22.95 4.96 4.39
N ARG A 202 22.25 5.77 5.19
CA ARG A 202 22.46 5.86 6.63
C ARG A 202 21.59 4.85 7.38
N ALA A 203 22.05 4.46 8.59
CA ALA A 203 21.38 3.50 9.46
C ALA A 203 19.93 3.92 9.78
N GLY A 204 18.96 3.13 9.34
CA GLY A 204 17.53 3.45 9.47
C GLY A 204 17.04 3.46 10.92
N ALA A 205 17.56 2.57 11.77
CA ALA A 205 17.15 2.43 13.17
C ALA A 205 17.75 3.46 14.12
N CYS A 206 18.65 4.35 13.63
CA CYS A 206 19.37 5.33 14.45
C CYS A 206 19.10 6.78 14.04
N ASN A 207 18.38 7.02 12.95
CA ASN A 207 18.28 8.35 12.36
C ASN A 207 16.86 8.73 11.99
N ILE A 208 16.55 10.02 12.07
CA ILE A 208 15.47 10.63 11.28
C ILE A 208 16.06 10.91 9.89
N VAL A 209 15.50 10.28 8.85
CA VAL A 209 16.04 10.34 7.50
C VAL A 209 15.04 11.09 6.59
N PRO A 210 15.33 12.37 6.21
CA PRO A 210 14.49 13.10 5.25
C PRO A 210 14.50 12.42 3.88
N ASN A 211 13.31 12.24 3.30
CA ASN A 211 13.13 11.60 2.01
C ASN A 211 12.13 12.38 1.15
N SER A 212 12.28 12.26 -0.14
CA SER A 212 11.21 12.63 -1.06
C SER A 212 10.07 11.62 -0.99
N THR A 213 8.86 12.07 -1.22
CA THR A 213 7.70 11.21 -1.43
C THR A 213 6.99 11.58 -2.73
N GLY A 214 6.61 10.56 -3.50
CA GLY A 214 5.78 10.74 -4.69
C GLY A 214 4.29 10.86 -4.37
N ALA A 215 3.88 10.69 -3.11
CA ALA A 215 2.46 10.62 -2.72
C ALA A 215 1.69 11.91 -3.06
N ALA A 216 2.30 13.08 -2.82
CA ALA A 216 1.66 14.36 -3.16
C ALA A 216 1.45 14.56 -4.67
N LYS A 217 2.35 14.03 -5.51
CA LYS A 217 2.16 14.03 -6.97
C LYS A 217 1.15 12.96 -7.41
N ALA A 218 1.22 11.78 -6.79
CA ALA A 218 0.33 10.67 -7.10
C ALA A 218 -1.13 10.97 -6.72
N ILE A 219 -1.38 11.90 -5.80
CA ILE A 219 -2.74 12.27 -5.43
C ILE A 219 -3.55 12.78 -6.61
N GLY A 220 -2.93 13.53 -7.52
CA GLY A 220 -3.58 14.03 -8.74
C GLY A 220 -3.96 12.94 -9.75
N LEU A 221 -3.35 11.74 -9.67
CA LEU A 221 -3.74 10.57 -10.46
C LEU A 221 -4.97 9.86 -9.87
N VAL A 222 -5.19 10.01 -8.57
CA VAL A 222 -6.27 9.35 -7.82
C VAL A 222 -7.46 10.30 -7.63
N ILE A 223 -7.19 11.59 -7.38
CA ILE A 223 -8.17 12.67 -7.19
C ILE A 223 -7.77 13.82 -8.12
N PRO A 224 -8.28 13.86 -9.37
CA PRO A 224 -7.86 14.84 -10.37
C PRO A 224 -7.99 16.31 -9.93
N GLU A 225 -8.98 16.62 -9.10
CA GLU A 225 -9.23 17.97 -8.55
C GLU A 225 -8.09 18.47 -7.66
N LEU A 226 -7.26 17.57 -7.14
CA LEU A 226 -6.10 17.90 -6.30
C LEU A 226 -4.78 17.97 -7.09
N ASN A 227 -4.82 17.78 -8.40
CA ASN A 227 -3.63 17.84 -9.23
C ASN A 227 -2.93 19.23 -9.11
N GLY A 228 -1.66 19.21 -8.73
CA GLY A 228 -0.84 20.42 -8.55
C GLY A 228 -1.11 21.22 -7.27
N LYS A 229 -2.10 20.86 -6.46
CA LYS A 229 -2.45 21.59 -5.23
C LYS A 229 -1.64 21.16 -4.01
N LEU A 230 -1.05 19.97 -4.03
CA LEU A 230 -0.31 19.42 -2.90
C LEU A 230 1.17 19.24 -3.22
N ILE A 231 2.02 19.61 -2.26
CA ILE A 231 3.43 19.23 -2.22
C ILE A 231 3.67 18.33 -1.02
N GLY A 232 4.79 17.59 -0.97
CA GLY A 232 4.99 16.69 0.15
C GLY A 232 6.41 16.22 0.36
N SER A 233 6.66 15.80 1.60
CA SER A 233 7.92 15.24 2.07
C SER A 233 7.67 14.02 2.97
N ALA A 234 8.73 13.26 3.23
CA ALA A 234 8.73 12.15 4.17
C ALA A 234 9.87 12.30 5.16
N GLN A 235 9.61 11.92 6.41
CA GLN A 235 10.63 11.75 7.45
C GLN A 235 10.61 10.28 7.88
N ARG A 236 11.65 9.52 7.54
CA ARG A 236 11.79 8.15 8.02
C ARG A 236 12.30 8.17 9.46
N VAL A 237 11.65 7.40 10.33
CA VAL A 237 11.93 7.36 11.77
C VAL A 237 12.26 5.94 12.23
N PRO A 238 12.94 5.77 13.39
CA PRO A 238 13.36 4.47 13.91
C PRO A 238 12.20 3.62 14.46
N THR A 239 11.17 3.35 13.66
CA THR A 239 10.07 2.43 13.98
C THR A 239 9.97 1.35 12.90
N PRO A 240 9.70 0.08 13.25
CA PRO A 240 9.68 -1.02 12.29
C PRO A 240 8.47 -0.99 11.36
N THR A 241 7.32 -0.55 11.84
CA THR A 241 6.08 -0.30 11.10
C THR A 241 5.18 0.64 11.91
N GLY A 242 4.11 1.14 11.31
CA GLY A 242 3.28 2.19 11.89
C GLY A 242 3.78 3.58 11.50
N SER A 243 3.00 4.26 10.69
CA SER A 243 3.34 5.56 10.08
C SER A 243 2.13 6.51 10.19
N THR A 244 2.39 7.80 10.07
CA THR A 244 1.33 8.81 10.05
C THR A 244 1.52 9.77 8.88
N THR A 245 0.41 10.21 8.30
CA THR A 245 0.35 11.27 7.28
C THR A 245 -0.34 12.50 7.87
N ILE A 246 0.35 13.62 7.82
CA ILE A 246 -0.13 14.93 8.24
C ILE A 246 -0.39 15.75 6.99
N LEU A 247 -1.60 16.24 6.80
CA LEU A 247 -1.96 17.16 5.74
C LEU A 247 -2.30 18.51 6.36
N VAL A 248 -1.48 19.52 6.04
CA VAL A 248 -1.78 20.92 6.34
C VAL A 248 -2.24 21.57 5.04
N ALA A 249 -3.45 22.10 5.02
CA ALA A 249 -4.08 22.65 3.83
C ALA A 249 -4.83 23.95 4.07
N VAL A 250 -4.84 24.82 3.08
CA VAL A 250 -5.80 25.92 2.98
C VAL A 250 -7.05 25.39 2.30
N VAL A 251 -8.19 25.49 3.00
CA VAL A 251 -9.49 25.10 2.47
C VAL A 251 -10.38 26.33 2.30
N LYS A 252 -11.31 26.24 1.34
CA LYS A 252 -12.24 27.33 1.03
C LYS A 252 -13.28 27.48 2.12
N GLY A 253 -13.44 28.71 2.59
CA GLY A 253 -14.45 29.09 3.57
C GLY A 253 -14.03 28.84 5.02
N GLU A 254 -14.87 29.28 5.94
CA GLU A 254 -14.69 29.05 7.36
C GLU A 254 -15.20 27.65 7.74
N VAL A 255 -14.34 26.86 8.38
CA VAL A 255 -14.66 25.52 8.88
C VAL A 255 -14.35 25.43 10.38
N THR A 256 -14.88 24.41 11.03
CA THR A 256 -14.59 24.09 12.44
C THR A 256 -13.97 22.72 12.58
N LYS A 257 -13.27 22.47 13.68
CA LYS A 257 -12.72 21.14 14.02
C LYS A 257 -13.84 20.09 14.04
N GLU A 258 -14.95 20.41 14.67
CA GLU A 258 -16.11 19.53 14.80
C GLU A 258 -16.68 19.18 13.41
N GLY A 259 -16.88 20.20 12.56
CA GLY A 259 -17.40 19.98 11.19
C GLY A 259 -16.47 19.10 10.34
N ILE A 260 -15.14 19.28 10.44
CA ILE A 260 -14.18 18.40 9.78
C ILE A 260 -14.29 16.97 10.32
N ASN A 261 -14.30 16.80 11.65
CA ASN A 261 -14.37 15.49 12.28
C ASN A 261 -15.67 14.75 11.92
N GLU A 262 -16.80 15.45 11.88
CA GLU A 262 -18.08 14.89 11.43
C GLU A 262 -18.05 14.46 9.97
N ALA A 263 -17.46 15.28 9.09
CA ALA A 263 -17.29 14.93 7.69
C ALA A 263 -16.39 13.69 7.49
N MET A 264 -15.29 13.59 8.23
CA MET A 264 -14.40 12.43 8.21
C MET A 264 -15.10 11.17 8.74
N LYS A 265 -15.87 11.31 9.81
CA LYS A 265 -16.68 10.21 10.39
C LYS A 265 -17.74 9.72 9.40
N ALA A 266 -18.41 10.64 8.73
CA ALA A 266 -19.40 10.31 7.69
C ALA A 266 -18.79 9.65 6.45
N ALA A 267 -17.52 9.96 6.13
CA ALA A 267 -16.78 9.37 5.02
C ALA A 267 -16.14 8.00 5.36
N SER A 268 -16.30 7.51 6.59
CA SER A 268 -15.72 6.22 7.02
C SER A 268 -16.27 5.05 6.20
N THR A 269 -15.38 4.11 5.88
CA THR A 269 -15.69 2.89 5.11
C THR A 269 -14.92 1.71 5.71
N GLU A 270 -15.02 0.53 5.11
CA GLU A 270 -14.20 -0.63 5.46
C GLU A 270 -12.69 -0.42 5.26
N SER A 271 -12.31 0.63 4.54
CA SER A 271 -10.91 0.96 4.22
C SER A 271 -10.46 2.31 4.75
N PHE A 272 -11.38 3.15 5.21
CA PHE A 272 -11.11 4.43 5.85
C PHE A 272 -11.73 4.45 7.25
N GLY A 273 -10.88 4.26 8.27
CA GLY A 273 -11.28 4.24 9.68
C GLY A 273 -11.32 5.63 10.30
N TYR A 274 -12.06 5.75 11.40
CA TYR A 274 -12.16 6.95 12.22
C TYR A 274 -11.80 6.62 13.67
N ASN A 275 -10.97 7.43 14.31
CA ASN A 275 -10.49 7.22 15.67
C ASN A 275 -10.63 8.49 16.52
N GLU A 276 -11.04 8.33 17.78
CA GLU A 276 -11.15 9.39 18.80
C GLU A 276 -10.23 9.13 20.01
N ASP A 277 -9.51 8.01 20.03
CA ASP A 277 -8.55 7.68 21.09
C ASP A 277 -7.17 8.30 20.81
N GLU A 278 -6.41 8.53 21.87
CA GLU A 278 -5.03 9.05 21.80
C GLU A 278 -4.04 7.92 21.47
N ILE A 279 -4.07 7.44 20.20
CA ILE A 279 -3.25 6.34 19.71
C ILE A 279 -1.85 6.79 19.25
N VAL A 280 -0.93 5.82 19.20
CA VAL A 280 0.44 5.97 18.68
C VAL A 280 0.75 4.92 17.60
N SER A 281 1.91 5.00 16.99
CA SER A 281 2.28 4.16 15.83
C SER A 281 2.20 2.66 16.08
N SER A 282 2.42 2.18 17.30
CA SER A 282 2.31 0.75 17.63
C SER A 282 0.89 0.23 17.64
N ASP A 283 -0.10 1.11 17.88
CA ASP A 283 -1.52 0.73 17.99
C ASP A 283 -2.15 0.44 16.62
N VAL A 284 -1.50 0.90 15.54
CA VAL A 284 -1.99 0.68 14.17
C VAL A 284 -1.34 -0.53 13.48
N ILE A 285 -0.44 -1.24 14.17
CA ILE A 285 0.20 -2.43 13.62
C ILE A 285 -0.86 -3.52 13.37
N GLY A 286 -0.84 -4.09 12.18
CA GLY A 286 -1.81 -5.10 11.75
C GLY A 286 -3.16 -4.52 11.30
N SER A 287 -3.33 -3.20 11.29
CA SER A 287 -4.55 -2.57 10.80
C SER A 287 -4.84 -2.96 9.34
N THR A 288 -6.12 -3.19 9.06
CA THR A 288 -6.65 -3.45 7.71
C THR A 288 -7.27 -2.22 7.05
N TYR A 289 -7.41 -1.12 7.77
CA TYR A 289 -7.77 0.16 7.18
C TYR A 289 -6.59 0.73 6.39
N GLY A 290 -6.83 1.19 5.17
CA GLY A 290 -5.80 1.89 4.37
C GLY A 290 -5.34 3.20 5.02
N SER A 291 -6.25 3.81 5.76
CA SER A 291 -6.08 5.09 6.47
C SER A 291 -6.99 5.09 7.70
N ILE A 292 -6.49 5.55 8.84
CA ILE A 292 -7.25 5.73 10.08
C ILE A 292 -7.17 7.20 10.44
N PHE A 293 -8.25 7.95 10.24
CA PHE A 293 -8.32 9.35 10.59
C PHE A 293 -8.27 9.52 12.12
N ASP A 294 -7.44 10.46 12.58
CA ASP A 294 -7.27 10.79 14.01
C ASP A 294 -7.96 12.12 14.33
N ALA A 295 -9.16 12.04 14.87
CA ALA A 295 -9.97 13.20 15.22
C ALA A 295 -9.36 14.07 16.34
N THR A 296 -8.45 13.48 17.14
CA THR A 296 -7.78 14.21 18.24
C THR A 296 -6.77 15.23 17.71
N GLN A 297 -6.22 15.00 16.51
CA GLN A 297 -5.16 15.80 15.89
C GLN A 297 -5.67 16.88 14.93
N THR A 298 -6.98 17.03 14.76
CA THR A 298 -7.56 18.07 13.89
C THR A 298 -7.33 19.45 14.48
N MET A 299 -6.73 20.35 13.68
CA MET A 299 -6.51 21.75 14.03
C MET A 299 -7.11 22.66 12.96
N VAL A 300 -7.65 23.80 13.38
CA VAL A 300 -8.23 24.81 12.49
C VAL A 300 -7.81 26.21 12.92
N SER A 301 -7.37 27.01 11.97
CA SER A 301 -7.12 28.45 12.15
C SER A 301 -7.84 29.23 11.05
N LYS A 302 -8.66 30.20 11.44
CA LYS A 302 -9.30 31.12 10.50
C LYS A 302 -8.27 32.07 9.89
N MET A 303 -8.44 32.36 8.61
CA MET A 303 -7.60 33.28 7.85
C MET A 303 -8.37 34.59 7.59
N GLU A 304 -7.64 35.69 7.42
CA GLU A 304 -8.23 37.02 7.17
C GLU A 304 -9.01 37.11 5.85
N ASP A 305 -8.69 36.26 4.88
CA ASP A 305 -9.33 36.19 3.57
C ASP A 305 -10.64 35.35 3.56
N GLY A 306 -11.11 34.91 4.71
CA GLY A 306 -12.31 34.08 4.85
C GLY A 306 -12.11 32.59 4.55
N ASN A 307 -10.89 32.15 4.35
CA ASN A 307 -10.51 30.75 4.24
C ASN A 307 -10.12 30.17 5.62
N SER A 308 -9.78 28.88 5.65
CA SER A 308 -9.25 28.23 6.86
C SER A 308 -7.97 27.49 6.55
N LEU A 309 -6.98 27.64 7.43
CA LEU A 309 -5.81 26.76 7.48
C LEU A 309 -6.17 25.59 8.40
N VAL A 310 -6.06 24.38 7.89
CA VAL A 310 -6.44 23.16 8.64
C VAL A 310 -5.26 22.18 8.67
N GLN A 311 -5.17 21.42 9.76
CA GLN A 311 -4.37 20.22 9.85
C GLN A 311 -5.28 19.02 10.08
N VAL A 312 -5.10 17.97 9.29
CA VAL A 312 -5.72 16.66 9.48
C VAL A 312 -4.66 15.57 9.46
N VAL A 313 -4.88 14.52 10.25
CA VAL A 313 -3.89 13.47 10.46
C VAL A 313 -4.54 12.11 10.27
N SER A 314 -3.85 11.20 9.61
CA SER A 314 -4.23 9.79 9.51
C SER A 314 -3.05 8.86 9.79
N TRP A 315 -3.36 7.75 10.46
CA TRP A 315 -2.43 6.66 10.74
C TRP A 315 -2.58 5.53 9.73
N TYR A 316 -1.53 4.75 9.55
CA TYR A 316 -1.54 3.54 8.73
C TYR A 316 -0.40 2.59 9.11
N ASP A 317 -0.67 1.30 9.10
CA ASP A 317 0.39 0.32 9.01
C ASP A 317 0.92 0.32 7.57
N ASN A 318 2.11 0.86 7.35
CA ASN A 318 2.67 1.02 6.01
C ASN A 318 2.86 -0.30 5.25
N GLU A 319 2.75 -1.45 5.94
CA GLU A 319 2.78 -2.78 5.35
C GLU A 319 1.37 -3.39 5.29
N ASN A 320 0.71 -3.63 6.42
CA ASN A 320 -0.55 -4.37 6.46
C ASN A 320 -1.75 -3.56 5.95
N SER A 321 -1.86 -2.26 6.29
CA SER A 321 -2.90 -1.37 5.75
C SER A 321 -2.84 -1.30 4.22
N TYR A 322 -1.63 -1.09 3.68
CA TYR A 322 -1.40 -1.05 2.24
C TYR A 322 -1.74 -2.39 1.56
N THR A 323 -1.29 -3.50 2.16
CA THR A 323 -1.59 -4.85 1.66
C THR A 323 -3.09 -5.11 1.62
N SER A 324 -3.83 -4.68 2.63
CA SER A 324 -5.29 -4.85 2.68
C SER A 324 -6.01 -4.10 1.57
N GLN A 325 -5.59 -2.86 1.27
CA GLN A 325 -6.12 -2.09 0.14
C GLN A 325 -5.85 -2.78 -1.20
N MET A 326 -4.63 -3.28 -1.35
CA MET A 326 -4.22 -4.00 -2.55
C MET A 326 -5.00 -5.31 -2.74
N VAL A 327 -5.22 -6.07 -1.67
CA VAL A 327 -6.02 -7.31 -1.70
C VAL A 327 -7.47 -7.02 -2.11
N ARG A 328 -8.10 -5.96 -1.57
CA ARG A 328 -9.43 -5.50 -2.02
C ARG A 328 -9.43 -5.10 -3.50
N THR A 329 -8.40 -4.37 -3.93
CA THR A 329 -8.23 -3.96 -5.34
C THR A 329 -8.10 -5.18 -6.26
N ILE A 330 -7.34 -6.22 -5.88
CA ILE A 330 -7.21 -7.48 -6.64
C ILE A 330 -8.58 -8.10 -6.89
N LYS A 331 -9.41 -8.23 -5.85
CA LYS A 331 -10.75 -8.83 -5.97
C LYS A 331 -11.62 -8.02 -6.92
N PHE A 332 -11.77 -6.73 -6.65
CA PHE A 332 -12.57 -5.84 -7.49
C PHE A 332 -12.11 -5.88 -8.95
N PHE A 333 -10.81 -5.74 -9.19
CA PHE A 333 -10.23 -5.72 -10.53
C PHE A 333 -10.44 -7.03 -11.28
N SER A 334 -10.39 -8.16 -10.60
CA SER A 334 -10.61 -9.48 -11.22
C SER A 334 -12.06 -9.71 -11.66
N GLU A 335 -13.02 -9.04 -11.01
CA GLU A 335 -14.46 -9.18 -11.26
C GLU A 335 -14.95 -8.29 -12.42
N LEU A 336 -14.15 -7.33 -12.86
CA LEU A 336 -14.43 -6.54 -14.06
C LEU A 336 -14.31 -7.44 -15.31
N ALA A 337 -15.45 -7.70 -15.94
CA ALA A 337 -15.59 -8.61 -17.08
C ALA A 337 -15.20 -7.93 -18.39
#